data_f1cd27476b71288bad30a08bf82660df
#
_entry.id   f1cd27476b71288bad30a08bf82660df
#
_cell.length_a   1.000
_cell.length_b   1.000
_cell.length_c   1.000
_cell.angle_alpha   90.00
_cell.angle_beta   90.00
_cell.angle_gamma   90.00
#
_symmetry.space_group_name_H-M   'P 1'
#
loop_
_entity.id
_entity.type
_entity.pdbx_description
1 polymer ?
#
loop_
_entity_poly.entity_id
_entity_poly.type
_entity_poly.pdbx_seq_one_letter_code
_entity_poly.pdbx_strand_id
1 'polypeptide(L)'
;PGIYSKGPDQYPVRYEDGTFANNESGYAMYNPVEYFNFSGLERHTRMDINTSFTLNQKLDFVTKGLSFRAMANFQNYYWSIGPNITASRPITKYIDWKTGEETINYPSDYTNSKYGFDYVLGKYTLSTENIWSSGGSPKMSKNLMYQAQFNYNRTFGLHKVSGLILFKRIENAAGSAFPSYREEWAGRATYDFDNRYLFEFNAAYNGSEKFAKGNKFGFFPSAAVGWILSEEPFFRRSELKRFVDLFKFRYSWGKVGSDSGINRWLYMTQWSKATSTAWLGSPSASRPEYSGFHITYIGNPDAKCHPYLEIN
;
A
#
# COMPACT_ATOMS: atom_id res chain seq x y z
N PRO A 1 -23.41 5.12 23.40
CA PRO A 1 -24.28 4.16 24.10
C PRO A 1 -23.99 4.06 25.59
N GLY A 2 -22.70 4.25 26.03
CA GLY A 2 -22.30 4.05 27.42
C GLY A 2 -22.86 5.02 28.45
N ILE A 3 -23.15 6.26 28.03
CA ILE A 3 -23.60 7.32 28.99
C ILE A 3 -24.95 6.99 29.60
N TYR A 4 -25.84 6.36 28.85
CA TYR A 4 -27.20 6.03 29.30
C TYR A 4 -27.33 4.61 29.86
N SER A 5 -26.23 3.87 29.99
CA SER A 5 -26.24 2.48 30.49
C SER A 5 -26.15 2.38 32.01
N LYS A 6 -26.01 3.51 32.72
CA LYS A 6 -25.85 3.58 34.15
C LYS A 6 -27.02 4.30 34.82
N GLY A 7 -27.55 3.70 35.84
CA GLY A 7 -28.58 4.35 36.69
C GLY A 7 -27.96 5.52 37.49
N PRO A 8 -28.70 6.59 37.66
CA PRO A 8 -28.21 7.77 38.40
C PRO A 8 -27.99 7.51 39.91
N ASP A 9 -28.47 6.37 40.38
CA ASP A 9 -28.42 5.89 41.77
C ASP A 9 -27.16 5.05 42.07
N GLN A 10 -26.39 4.64 41.03
CA GLN A 10 -25.25 3.75 41.24
C GLN A 10 -24.04 4.46 41.85
N TYR A 11 -23.73 5.66 41.40
CA TYR A 11 -22.67 6.54 41.92
C TYR A 11 -22.79 7.94 41.31
N PRO A 12 -22.29 8.99 41.95
CA PRO A 12 -22.27 10.33 41.39
C PRO A 12 -21.32 10.41 40.21
N VAL A 13 -21.57 11.33 39.29
CA VAL A 13 -20.64 11.57 38.14
C VAL A 13 -19.30 12.10 38.66
N ARG A 14 -19.37 12.99 39.66
CA ARG A 14 -18.20 13.57 40.37
C ARG A 14 -18.50 13.67 41.86
N TYR A 15 -17.46 13.54 42.64
CA TYR A 15 -17.48 13.89 44.06
C TYR A 15 -17.35 15.40 44.23
N GLU A 16 -17.61 15.90 45.47
CA GLU A 16 -17.50 17.33 45.78
C GLU A 16 -16.11 17.91 45.56
N ASP A 17 -15.05 17.09 45.69
CA ASP A 17 -13.68 17.46 45.42
C ASP A 17 -13.33 17.53 43.90
N GLY A 18 -14.32 17.29 43.05
CA GLY A 18 -14.15 17.32 41.59
C GLY A 18 -13.62 16.03 40.95
N THR A 19 -13.26 15.02 41.74
CA THR A 19 -12.83 13.72 41.25
C THR A 19 -13.98 12.92 40.65
N PHE A 20 -13.69 12.13 39.60
CA PHE A 20 -14.68 11.26 38.97
C PHE A 20 -14.94 10.01 39.81
N ALA A 21 -16.21 9.68 40.02
CA ALA A 21 -16.59 8.48 40.73
C ALA A 21 -16.59 7.24 39.84
N ASN A 22 -16.40 6.08 40.46
CA ASN A 22 -16.46 4.77 39.77
C ASN A 22 -17.20 3.76 40.66
N ASN A 23 -17.66 2.67 40.05
CA ASN A 23 -18.33 1.58 40.77
C ASN A 23 -17.29 0.54 41.23
N GLU A 24 -17.41 0.08 42.47
CA GLU A 24 -16.50 -0.90 43.09
C GLU A 24 -16.63 -2.33 42.55
N SER A 25 -17.73 -2.65 41.88
CA SER A 25 -18.01 -4.03 41.42
C SER A 25 -17.16 -4.48 40.22
N GLY A 26 -15.86 -4.59 40.40
CA GLY A 26 -14.88 -5.41 39.66
C GLY A 26 -14.95 -5.56 38.12
N TYR A 27 -16.05 -5.23 37.54
CA TYR A 27 -16.21 -5.13 36.10
C TYR A 27 -15.76 -3.73 35.67
N ALA A 28 -14.82 -3.67 34.74
CA ALA A 28 -14.23 -2.46 34.19
C ALA A 28 -15.27 -1.45 33.64
N MET A 29 -16.01 -0.85 34.55
CA MET A 29 -17.01 0.11 34.21
C MET A 29 -16.48 1.51 34.48
N TYR A 30 -15.91 2.06 33.42
CA TYR A 30 -15.47 3.45 33.39
C TYR A 30 -16.65 4.38 33.68
N ASN A 31 -16.38 5.46 34.40
CA ASN A 31 -17.33 6.56 34.48
C ASN A 31 -17.56 7.08 33.05
N PRO A 32 -18.77 6.99 32.50
CA PRO A 32 -19.00 7.32 31.10
C PRO A 32 -18.73 8.78 30.76
N VAL A 33 -18.88 9.68 31.75
CA VAL A 33 -18.60 11.10 31.55
C VAL A 33 -17.11 11.38 31.58
N GLU A 34 -16.36 10.72 32.45
CA GLU A 34 -14.89 10.76 32.41
C GLU A 34 -14.37 10.19 31.09
N TYR A 35 -14.86 9.02 30.71
CA TYR A 35 -14.48 8.39 29.44
C TYR A 35 -14.76 9.30 28.24
N PHE A 36 -15.95 9.91 28.19
CA PHE A 36 -16.30 10.82 27.10
C PHE A 36 -15.42 12.07 27.05
N ASN A 37 -15.09 12.62 28.21
CA ASN A 37 -14.28 13.85 28.28
C ASN A 37 -12.79 13.60 27.92
N PHE A 38 -12.26 12.43 28.23
CA PHE A 38 -10.81 12.22 28.26
C PHE A 38 -10.29 11.07 27.38
N SER A 39 -11.03 9.97 27.28
CA SER A 39 -10.56 8.83 26.48
C SER A 39 -10.85 8.97 24.99
N GLY A 40 -11.68 9.90 24.61
CA GLY A 40 -12.09 10.12 23.23
C GLY A 40 -11.20 11.07 22.41
N LEU A 41 -10.17 11.68 23.02
CA LEU A 41 -9.33 12.62 22.31
C LEU A 41 -8.15 11.89 21.64
N GLU A 42 -8.37 11.46 20.42
CA GLU A 42 -7.35 10.84 19.58
C GLU A 42 -6.98 11.77 18.44
N ARG A 43 -5.72 12.15 18.34
CA ARG A 43 -5.22 13.02 17.29
C ARG A 43 -4.62 12.17 16.17
N HIS A 44 -5.19 12.27 14.97
CA HIS A 44 -4.66 11.67 13.76
C HIS A 44 -3.97 12.74 12.91
N THR A 45 -2.73 12.49 12.55
CA THR A 45 -1.99 13.29 11.59
C THR A 45 -1.73 12.47 10.34
N ARG A 46 -2.21 12.96 9.20
CA ARG A 46 -1.97 12.36 7.89
C ARG A 46 -1.25 13.36 7.00
N MET A 47 -0.18 12.91 6.36
CA MET A 47 0.59 13.69 5.40
C MET A 47 0.80 12.88 4.13
N ASP A 48 0.39 13.45 3.01
CA ASP A 48 0.65 12.93 1.67
C ASP A 48 1.51 13.94 0.92
N ILE A 49 2.74 13.55 0.58
CA ILE A 49 3.64 14.38 -0.22
C ILE A 49 3.83 13.68 -1.55
N ASN A 50 3.47 14.37 -2.63
CA ASN A 50 3.69 13.90 -3.99
C ASN A 50 4.47 14.94 -4.76
N THR A 51 5.68 14.58 -5.17
CA THR A 51 6.60 15.47 -5.89
C THR A 51 7.01 14.84 -7.20
N SER A 52 6.83 15.56 -8.29
CA SER A 52 7.19 15.12 -9.63
C SER A 52 8.15 16.09 -10.29
N PHE A 53 9.25 15.55 -10.79
CA PHE A 53 10.21 16.29 -11.62
C PHE A 53 10.13 15.74 -13.04
N THR A 54 9.97 16.61 -14.01
CA THR A 54 9.93 16.25 -15.42
C THR A 54 10.90 17.10 -16.22
N LEU A 55 11.79 16.43 -16.95
CA LEU A 55 12.68 17.04 -17.92
C LEU A 55 12.24 16.64 -19.33
N ASN A 56 12.00 17.61 -20.19
CA ASN A 56 11.72 17.39 -21.60
C ASN A 56 12.76 18.13 -22.44
N GLN A 57 13.49 17.40 -23.26
CA GLN A 57 14.53 17.94 -24.13
C GLN A 57 14.30 17.54 -25.59
N LYS A 58 14.20 18.51 -26.46
CA LYS A 58 14.26 18.26 -27.91
C LYS A 58 15.70 18.01 -28.31
N LEU A 59 15.91 16.96 -29.09
CA LEU A 59 17.24 16.52 -29.57
C LEU A 59 17.34 16.68 -31.10
N ASP A 60 16.69 17.71 -31.64
CA ASP A 60 16.70 18.00 -33.08
C ASP A 60 18.11 18.30 -33.63
N PHE A 61 19.07 18.65 -32.75
CA PHE A 61 20.48 18.81 -33.08
C PHE A 61 21.17 17.46 -33.40
N VAL A 62 20.68 16.33 -32.88
CA VAL A 62 21.14 14.98 -33.22
C VAL A 62 20.43 14.49 -34.47
N THR A 63 19.09 14.50 -34.44
CA THR A 63 18.23 14.21 -35.58
C THR A 63 16.85 14.84 -35.40
N LYS A 64 16.31 15.39 -36.49
CA LYS A 64 15.00 16.04 -36.49
C LYS A 64 13.92 15.07 -36.04
N GLY A 65 13.12 15.50 -35.07
CA GLY A 65 12.00 14.72 -34.53
C GLY A 65 12.35 13.80 -33.36
N LEU A 66 13.60 13.85 -32.87
CA LEU A 66 14.01 13.13 -31.67
C LEU A 66 13.76 13.99 -30.43
N SER A 67 13.24 13.38 -29.38
CA SER A 67 13.10 14.01 -28.06
C SER A 67 13.38 13.03 -26.95
N PHE A 68 13.87 13.55 -25.84
CA PHE A 68 14.12 12.83 -24.60
C PHE A 68 13.20 13.40 -23.52
N ARG A 69 12.61 12.50 -22.72
CA ARG A 69 11.86 12.84 -21.53
C ARG A 69 12.33 11.99 -20.36
N ALA A 70 12.66 12.65 -19.26
CA ALA A 70 12.89 11.98 -17.98
C ALA A 70 11.87 12.46 -16.97
N MET A 71 11.42 11.54 -16.11
CA MET A 71 10.50 11.85 -15.02
C MET A 71 10.93 11.10 -13.77
N ALA A 72 10.94 11.79 -12.65
CA ALA A 72 11.08 11.20 -11.32
C ALA A 72 9.88 11.64 -10.48
N ASN A 73 9.17 10.68 -9.92
CA ASN A 73 8.05 10.92 -9.02
C ASN A 73 8.36 10.28 -7.67
N PHE A 74 8.20 11.06 -6.63
CA PHE A 74 8.36 10.64 -5.24
C PHE A 74 7.05 10.91 -4.52
N GLN A 75 6.44 9.84 -4.00
CA GLN A 75 5.25 9.92 -3.16
C GLN A 75 5.57 9.33 -1.80
N ASN A 76 5.28 10.08 -0.76
CA ASN A 76 5.43 9.64 0.62
C ASN A 76 4.11 9.84 1.35
N TYR A 77 3.60 8.76 1.91
CA TYR A 77 2.45 8.75 2.79
C TYR A 77 2.92 8.50 4.22
N TYR A 78 2.51 9.37 5.12
CA TYR A 78 2.76 9.26 6.54
C TYR A 78 1.46 9.42 7.31
N TRP A 79 1.20 8.53 8.23
CA TRP A 79 0.08 8.62 9.15
C TRP A 79 0.53 8.29 10.57
N SER A 80 0.24 9.17 11.52
CA SER A 80 0.52 8.98 12.93
C SER A 80 -0.72 9.18 13.78
N ILE A 81 -0.72 8.54 14.92
CA ILE A 81 -1.73 8.69 15.96
C ILE A 81 -1.00 9.19 17.21
N GLY A 82 -1.50 10.28 17.78
CA GLY A 82 -0.95 10.89 18.99
C GLY A 82 -0.24 12.22 18.71
N PRO A 83 0.28 12.81 19.81
CA PRO A 83 0.11 12.38 21.19
C PRO A 83 -1.35 12.38 21.62
N ASN A 84 -1.78 11.34 22.31
CA ASN A 84 -3.15 11.18 22.79
C ASN A 84 -3.20 11.44 24.29
N ILE A 85 -4.32 12.03 24.76
CA ILE A 85 -4.61 12.16 26.19
C ILE A 85 -5.32 10.88 26.60
N THR A 86 -4.73 10.14 27.53
CA THR A 86 -5.38 9.01 28.18
C THR A 86 -5.99 9.48 29.51
N ALA A 87 -7.21 9.06 29.78
CA ALA A 87 -7.87 9.37 31.05
C ALA A 87 -7.11 8.75 32.23
N SER A 88 -7.01 9.49 33.30
CA SER A 88 -6.67 8.92 34.62
C SER A 88 -7.75 7.93 35.04
N ARG A 89 -7.39 6.93 35.82
CA ARG A 89 -8.36 6.01 36.35
C ARG A 89 -9.09 6.67 37.52
N PRO A 90 -10.44 6.57 37.57
CA PRO A 90 -11.22 7.16 38.63
C PRO A 90 -10.97 6.42 39.95
N ILE A 91 -11.06 7.14 41.07
CA ILE A 91 -11.00 6.59 42.39
C ILE A 91 -12.42 6.24 42.86
N THR A 92 -12.52 5.21 43.69
CA THR A 92 -13.79 4.83 44.32
C THR A 92 -13.76 5.26 45.76
N LYS A 93 -14.77 6.01 46.17
CA LYS A 93 -15.01 6.40 47.56
C LYS A 93 -16.25 5.68 48.06
N TYR A 94 -16.20 5.15 49.27
CA TYR A 94 -17.35 4.57 49.93
C TYR A 94 -17.29 4.82 51.43
N ILE A 95 -18.45 4.84 52.05
CA ILE A 95 -18.56 4.98 53.48
C ILE A 95 -18.72 3.59 54.08
N ASP A 96 -17.84 3.22 55.02
CA ASP A 96 -18.02 1.99 55.79
C ASP A 96 -19.28 2.16 56.69
N TRP A 97 -20.28 1.31 56.43
CA TRP A 97 -21.56 1.37 57.11
C TRP A 97 -21.46 1.08 58.61
N LYS A 98 -20.38 0.48 59.10
CA LYS A 98 -20.18 0.18 60.53
C LYS A 98 -19.50 1.31 61.26
N THR A 99 -18.52 1.94 60.64
CA THR A 99 -17.69 2.98 61.25
C THR A 99 -18.16 4.39 60.89
N GLY A 100 -18.87 4.55 59.77
CA GLY A 100 -19.24 5.84 59.22
C GLY A 100 -18.05 6.57 58.57
N GLU A 101 -16.88 5.93 58.46
CA GLU A 101 -15.69 6.55 57.92
C GLU A 101 -15.64 6.43 56.37
N GLU A 102 -15.16 7.49 55.72
CA GLU A 102 -14.92 7.48 54.28
C GLU A 102 -13.66 6.68 53.97
N THR A 103 -13.79 5.73 53.09
CA THR A 103 -12.70 4.92 52.57
C THR A 103 -12.49 5.21 51.10
N ILE A 104 -11.23 5.37 50.70
CA ILE A 104 -10.84 5.62 49.31
C ILE A 104 -10.14 4.38 48.77
N ASN A 105 -10.69 3.83 47.69
CA ASN A 105 -10.07 2.71 46.99
C ASN A 105 -9.40 3.21 45.69
N TYR A 106 -8.09 3.05 45.62
CA TYR A 106 -7.32 3.41 44.46
C TYR A 106 -7.23 2.24 43.48
N PRO A 107 -7.13 2.50 42.14
CA PRO A 107 -6.87 1.46 41.18
C PRO A 107 -5.63 0.64 41.54
N SER A 108 -5.62 -0.65 41.22
CA SER A 108 -4.55 -1.58 41.59
C SER A 108 -3.17 -1.20 40.98
N ASP A 109 -3.16 -0.42 39.91
CA ASP A 109 -1.98 0.09 39.26
C ASP A 109 -1.62 1.54 39.62
N TYR A 110 -2.31 2.08 40.67
CA TYR A 110 -2.06 3.42 41.15
C TYR A 110 -0.60 3.66 41.57
N THR A 111 0.02 2.69 42.21
CA THR A 111 1.41 2.75 42.65
C THR A 111 2.41 2.47 41.53
N ASN A 112 1.94 2.12 40.33
CA ASN A 112 2.79 1.80 39.22
C ASN A 112 3.27 3.08 38.54
N SER A 113 4.55 3.42 38.74
CA SER A 113 5.22 4.56 38.11
C SER A 113 5.25 4.53 36.57
N LYS A 114 4.76 3.45 35.97
CA LYS A 114 4.70 3.27 34.52
C LYS A 114 4.06 4.47 33.80
N TYR A 115 3.15 5.15 34.42
CA TYR A 115 2.42 6.25 33.78
C TYR A 115 2.94 7.65 34.16
N GLY A 116 3.81 7.78 35.16
CA GLY A 116 4.43 9.04 35.54
C GLY A 116 3.48 10.12 36.06
N PHE A 117 2.24 9.76 36.45
CA PHE A 117 1.19 10.68 36.86
C PHE A 117 0.59 10.31 38.19
N ASP A 118 0.16 11.34 38.90
CA ASP A 118 -0.54 11.19 40.15
C ASP A 118 -2.05 11.05 39.89
N TYR A 119 -2.57 9.84 39.99
CA TYR A 119 -3.99 9.55 39.80
C TYR A 119 -4.90 10.20 40.86
N VAL A 120 -4.39 10.47 42.06
CA VAL A 120 -5.15 11.16 43.09
C VAL A 120 -5.62 12.54 42.65
N LEU A 121 -4.80 13.20 41.87
CA LEU A 121 -5.10 14.52 41.32
C LEU A 121 -5.91 14.51 40.05
N GLY A 122 -6.32 13.35 39.56
CA GLY A 122 -7.11 13.24 38.33
C GLY A 122 -6.37 13.75 37.07
N LYS A 123 -5.06 13.63 37.03
CA LYS A 123 -4.23 14.08 35.91
C LYS A 123 -4.25 13.07 34.78
N TYR A 124 -3.99 13.55 33.58
CA TYR A 124 -3.99 12.78 32.36
C TYR A 124 -2.58 12.38 31.93
N THR A 125 -2.49 11.20 31.34
CA THR A 125 -1.26 10.74 30.71
C THR A 125 -1.28 11.12 29.24
N LEU A 126 -0.19 11.70 28.76
CA LEU A 126 0.06 11.86 27.33
C LEU A 126 0.72 10.60 26.80
N SER A 127 0.09 9.93 25.85
CA SER A 127 0.75 8.88 25.11
C SER A 127 1.70 9.50 24.09
N THR A 128 2.83 8.85 23.86
CA THR A 128 3.75 9.25 22.78
C THR A 128 3.11 9.04 21.43
N GLU A 129 3.55 9.83 20.44
CA GLU A 129 3.15 9.63 19.06
C GLU A 129 3.51 8.23 18.58
N ASN A 130 2.56 7.54 18.01
CA ASN A 130 2.74 6.18 17.51
C ASN A 130 2.57 6.13 15.99
N ILE A 131 3.63 5.80 15.27
CA ILE A 131 3.63 5.59 13.82
C ILE A 131 3.30 4.15 13.41
N TRP A 132 3.15 3.24 14.40
CA TRP A 132 2.81 1.84 14.16
C TRP A 132 1.36 1.56 14.56
N SER A 133 0.60 0.87 13.70
CA SER A 133 -0.72 0.39 14.12
C SER A 133 -0.59 -0.93 14.86
N SER A 134 -1.39 -1.12 15.89
CA SER A 134 -1.57 -2.41 16.56
C SER A 134 -2.19 -3.48 15.65
N GLY A 135 -2.66 -3.12 14.46
CA GLY A 135 -3.29 -4.00 13.47
C GLY A 135 -2.40 -4.42 12.30
N GLY A 136 -1.08 -4.19 12.35
CA GLY A 136 -0.14 -4.67 11.33
C GLY A 136 -0.13 -3.87 10.02
N SER A 137 -0.95 -2.84 9.86
CA SER A 137 -0.91 -1.98 8.68
C SER A 137 0.17 -0.92 8.81
N PRO A 138 1.06 -0.78 7.82
CA PRO A 138 2.10 0.24 7.86
C PRO A 138 1.49 1.64 7.76
N LYS A 139 1.88 2.52 8.68
CA LYS A 139 1.46 3.92 8.71
C LYS A 139 2.38 4.84 7.92
N MET A 140 3.32 4.27 7.23
CA MET A 140 4.23 4.97 6.33
C MET A 140 4.42 4.16 5.07
N SER A 141 4.27 4.80 3.92
CA SER A 141 4.61 4.20 2.64
C SER A 141 5.35 5.20 1.76
N LYS A 142 6.28 4.67 1.00
CA LYS A 142 7.10 5.41 0.04
C LYS A 142 6.95 4.77 -1.32
N ASN A 143 6.66 5.57 -2.32
CA ASN A 143 6.65 5.16 -3.72
C ASN A 143 7.62 6.07 -4.47
N LEU A 144 8.64 5.46 -5.09
CA LEU A 144 9.59 6.14 -5.95
C LEU A 144 9.47 5.56 -7.36
N MET A 145 9.17 6.41 -8.32
CA MET A 145 9.13 6.05 -9.73
C MET A 145 10.08 6.93 -10.50
N TYR A 146 10.90 6.33 -11.34
CA TYR A 146 11.68 7.05 -12.32
C TYR A 146 11.57 6.42 -13.70
N GLN A 147 11.54 7.27 -14.70
CA GLN A 147 11.29 6.92 -16.08
C GLN A 147 12.19 7.74 -16.98
N ALA A 148 12.75 7.09 -17.99
CA ALA A 148 13.47 7.74 -19.07
C ALA A 148 12.89 7.24 -20.40
N GLN A 149 12.70 8.15 -21.36
CA GLN A 149 12.01 7.87 -22.59
C GLN A 149 12.63 8.65 -23.74
N PHE A 150 12.89 7.96 -24.86
CA PHE A 150 13.21 8.58 -26.14
C PHE A 150 12.03 8.43 -27.07
N ASN A 151 11.66 9.52 -27.73
CA ASN A 151 10.63 9.54 -28.75
C ASN A 151 11.21 10.05 -30.05
N TYR A 152 10.86 9.40 -31.14
CA TYR A 152 11.21 9.81 -32.49
C TYR A 152 9.96 9.89 -33.34
N ASN A 153 9.73 11.02 -33.99
CA ASN A 153 8.61 11.21 -34.91
C ASN A 153 9.10 11.99 -36.12
N ARG A 154 8.96 11.40 -37.30
CA ARG A 154 9.37 12.06 -38.52
C ARG A 154 8.53 11.63 -39.73
N THR A 155 8.25 12.58 -40.60
CA THR A 155 7.55 12.37 -41.86
C THR A 155 8.54 12.60 -43.03
N PHE A 156 8.60 11.66 -43.95
CA PHE A 156 9.41 11.69 -45.16
C PHE A 156 8.50 11.51 -46.38
N GLY A 157 7.95 12.60 -46.89
CA GLY A 157 6.96 12.54 -47.96
C GLY A 157 5.71 11.77 -47.52
N LEU A 158 5.44 10.63 -48.11
CA LEU A 158 4.30 9.75 -47.81
C LEU A 158 4.55 8.81 -46.62
N HIS A 159 5.79 8.75 -46.12
CA HIS A 159 6.19 7.85 -45.03
C HIS A 159 6.20 8.57 -43.71
N LYS A 160 5.44 8.08 -42.73
CA LYS A 160 5.48 8.56 -41.35
C LYS A 160 6.03 7.46 -40.45
N VAL A 161 7.09 7.79 -39.73
CA VAL A 161 7.77 6.85 -38.85
C VAL A 161 7.70 7.41 -37.44
N SER A 162 7.28 6.60 -36.47
CA SER A 162 7.46 6.96 -35.07
C SER A 162 8.06 5.81 -34.28
N GLY A 163 8.81 6.17 -33.26
CA GLY A 163 9.46 5.24 -32.34
C GLY A 163 9.44 5.74 -30.93
N LEU A 164 9.36 4.82 -29.99
CA LEU A 164 9.45 5.06 -28.57
C LEU A 164 10.34 3.98 -27.94
N ILE A 165 11.26 4.38 -27.08
CA ILE A 165 11.95 3.49 -26.15
C ILE A 165 11.77 4.06 -24.76
N LEU A 166 11.27 3.25 -23.84
CA LEU A 166 10.95 3.60 -22.47
C LEU A 166 11.69 2.68 -21.50
N PHE A 167 12.28 3.26 -20.49
CA PHE A 167 12.71 2.59 -19.26
C PHE A 167 11.93 3.19 -18.10
N LYS A 168 11.38 2.32 -17.23
CA LYS A 168 10.66 2.74 -16.02
C LYS A 168 10.99 1.79 -14.89
N ARG A 169 11.24 2.34 -13.72
CA ARG A 169 11.40 1.57 -12.49
C ARG A 169 10.55 2.16 -11.38
N ILE A 170 9.89 1.26 -10.64
CA ILE A 170 9.03 1.59 -9.51
C ILE A 170 9.59 0.88 -8.29
N GLU A 171 9.70 1.60 -7.20
CA GLU A 171 10.05 1.10 -5.88
C GLU A 171 8.94 1.47 -4.90
N ASN A 172 8.37 0.46 -4.24
CA ASN A 172 7.36 0.64 -3.21
C ASN A 172 7.90 0.09 -1.89
N ALA A 173 7.87 0.90 -0.85
CA ALA A 173 8.21 0.50 0.51
C ALA A 173 7.04 0.84 1.44
N ALA A 174 6.71 -0.06 2.36
CA ALA A 174 5.64 0.13 3.33
C ALA A 174 6.16 -0.24 4.72
N GLY A 175 6.19 0.76 5.62
CA GLY A 175 6.73 0.58 6.96
C GLY A 175 8.19 0.11 6.95
N SER A 176 8.48 -0.94 7.73
CA SER A 176 9.81 -1.59 7.81
C SER A 176 9.98 -2.75 6.82
N ALA A 177 8.99 -3.02 5.97
CA ALA A 177 9.09 -4.09 4.98
C ALA A 177 10.17 -3.80 3.94
N PHE A 178 10.80 -4.84 3.42
CA PHE A 178 11.73 -4.70 2.30
C PHE A 178 11.02 -4.07 1.11
N PRO A 179 11.64 -3.08 0.44
CA PRO A 179 11.04 -2.47 -0.74
C PRO A 179 10.73 -3.48 -1.83
N SER A 180 9.66 -3.26 -2.55
CA SER A 180 9.31 -4.01 -3.75
C SER A 180 9.75 -3.25 -5.00
N TYR A 181 10.24 -3.98 -6.00
CA TYR A 181 10.80 -3.42 -7.23
C TYR A 181 10.11 -3.98 -8.45
N ARG A 182 9.79 -3.09 -9.38
CA ARG A 182 9.34 -3.44 -10.71
C ARG A 182 10.13 -2.64 -11.74
N GLU A 183 10.61 -3.32 -12.76
CA GLU A 183 11.38 -2.71 -13.85
C GLU A 183 10.73 -3.02 -15.18
N GLU A 184 10.55 -2.01 -16.01
CA GLU A 184 9.83 -2.08 -17.26
C GLU A 184 10.66 -1.43 -18.37
N TRP A 185 10.93 -2.18 -19.42
CA TRP A 185 11.47 -1.71 -20.68
C TRP A 185 10.41 -1.88 -21.75
N ALA A 186 10.13 -0.84 -22.49
CA ALA A 186 9.15 -0.89 -23.56
C ALA A 186 9.70 -0.22 -24.81
N GLY A 187 9.46 -0.86 -25.95
CA GLY A 187 9.75 -0.31 -27.26
C GLY A 187 8.49 -0.31 -28.13
N ARG A 188 8.30 0.72 -28.88
CA ARG A 188 7.24 0.84 -29.88
C ARG A 188 7.81 1.43 -31.15
N ALA A 189 7.46 0.83 -32.28
CA ALA A 189 7.74 1.37 -33.61
C ALA A 189 6.45 1.38 -34.42
N THR A 190 6.15 2.50 -35.05
CA THR A 190 5.01 2.60 -35.96
C THR A 190 5.45 3.14 -37.31
N TYR A 191 4.83 2.63 -38.35
CA TYR A 191 5.05 3.06 -39.72
C TYR A 191 3.70 3.26 -40.40
N ASP A 192 3.52 4.39 -41.04
CA ASP A 192 2.33 4.77 -41.79
C ASP A 192 2.80 5.16 -43.21
N PHE A 193 2.25 4.48 -44.19
CA PHE A 193 2.46 4.80 -45.60
C PHE A 193 1.21 5.40 -46.20
N ASP A 194 1.29 6.66 -46.54
CA ASP A 194 0.25 7.49 -47.20
C ASP A 194 -1.13 7.44 -46.50
N ASN A 195 -1.15 7.27 -45.18
CA ASN A 195 -2.36 7.03 -44.39
C ASN A 195 -3.19 5.81 -44.81
N ARG A 196 -2.63 4.92 -45.59
CA ARG A 196 -3.30 3.71 -46.12
C ARG A 196 -2.86 2.45 -45.41
N TYR A 197 -1.55 2.26 -45.30
CA TYR A 197 -0.96 1.06 -44.72
C TYR A 197 -0.28 1.40 -43.40
N LEU A 198 -0.76 0.76 -42.32
CA LEU A 198 -0.31 1.01 -40.96
C LEU A 198 0.36 -0.24 -40.41
N PHE A 199 1.55 -0.09 -39.88
CA PHE A 199 2.28 -1.16 -39.20
C PHE A 199 2.66 -0.65 -37.80
N GLU A 200 2.48 -1.50 -36.80
CA GLU A 200 2.85 -1.23 -35.42
C GLU A 200 3.53 -2.46 -34.84
N PHE A 201 4.66 -2.25 -34.19
CA PHE A 201 5.36 -3.27 -33.42
C PHE A 201 5.62 -2.72 -32.03
N ASN A 202 5.26 -3.50 -31.01
CA ASN A 202 5.56 -3.21 -29.63
C ASN A 202 6.31 -4.38 -29.00
N ALA A 203 7.21 -4.08 -28.08
CA ALA A 203 7.92 -5.06 -27.29
C ALA A 203 8.01 -4.54 -25.85
N ALA A 204 7.63 -5.36 -24.89
CA ALA A 204 7.82 -5.09 -23.49
C ALA A 204 8.71 -6.15 -22.85
N TYR A 205 9.67 -5.71 -22.04
CA TYR A 205 10.55 -6.57 -21.26
C TYR A 205 10.43 -6.14 -19.79
N ASN A 206 9.57 -6.84 -19.05
CA ASN A 206 9.15 -6.46 -17.72
C ASN A 206 9.73 -7.40 -16.67
N GLY A 207 10.30 -6.82 -15.63
CA GLY A 207 10.89 -7.53 -14.50
C GLY A 207 10.09 -7.36 -13.22
N SER A 208 9.86 -8.46 -12.51
CA SER A 208 9.23 -8.49 -11.20
C SER A 208 10.14 -9.19 -10.19
N GLU A 209 10.25 -8.64 -8.99
CA GLU A 209 11.02 -9.23 -7.89
C GLU A 209 10.39 -10.50 -7.30
N LYS A 210 9.13 -10.79 -7.66
CA LYS A 210 8.41 -11.97 -7.20
C LYS A 210 9.05 -13.29 -7.66
N PHE A 211 9.88 -13.23 -8.70
CA PHE A 211 10.53 -14.38 -9.33
C PHE A 211 12.02 -14.47 -8.99
N ALA A 212 12.58 -15.66 -9.08
CA ALA A 212 13.99 -15.94 -8.84
C ALA A 212 14.92 -15.21 -9.81
N LYS A 213 16.18 -15.04 -9.40
CA LYS A 213 17.23 -14.50 -10.28
C LYS A 213 17.33 -15.37 -11.54
N GLY A 214 17.22 -14.76 -12.72
CA GLY A 214 17.17 -15.45 -14.01
C GLY A 214 15.76 -15.59 -14.58
N ASN A 215 14.72 -15.66 -13.75
CA ASN A 215 13.32 -15.76 -14.15
C ASN A 215 12.52 -14.47 -13.93
N LYS A 216 13.19 -13.39 -13.51
CA LYS A 216 12.55 -12.11 -13.16
C LYS A 216 11.89 -11.41 -14.33
N PHE A 217 12.47 -11.55 -15.52
CA PHE A 217 12.06 -10.80 -16.71
C PHE A 217 11.28 -11.66 -17.68
N GLY A 218 10.18 -11.11 -18.17
CA GLY A 218 9.39 -11.69 -19.26
C GLY A 218 9.41 -10.79 -20.50
N PHE A 219 9.45 -11.39 -21.70
CA PHE A 219 9.38 -10.69 -22.96
C PHE A 219 8.01 -10.84 -23.60
N PHE A 220 7.38 -9.72 -23.92
CA PHE A 220 6.00 -9.62 -24.40
C PHE A 220 5.94 -8.79 -25.68
N PRO A 221 6.15 -9.43 -26.85
CA PRO A 221 6.03 -8.77 -28.14
C PRO A 221 4.58 -8.69 -28.59
N SER A 222 4.26 -7.66 -29.37
CA SER A 222 3.01 -7.54 -30.09
C SER A 222 3.19 -6.82 -31.42
N ALA A 223 2.38 -7.17 -32.40
CA ALA A 223 2.38 -6.57 -33.72
C ALA A 223 0.96 -6.31 -34.20
N ALA A 224 0.77 -5.25 -34.95
CA ALA A 224 -0.50 -4.93 -35.58
C ALA A 224 -0.27 -4.41 -37.00
N VAL A 225 -1.19 -4.75 -37.88
CA VAL A 225 -1.28 -4.23 -39.24
C VAL A 225 -2.65 -3.62 -39.45
N GLY A 226 -2.69 -2.54 -40.20
CA GLY A 226 -3.94 -1.83 -40.52
C GLY A 226 -3.95 -1.43 -41.98
N TRP A 227 -5.10 -1.54 -42.62
CA TRP A 227 -5.35 -1.07 -43.97
C TRP A 227 -6.58 -0.17 -43.98
N ILE A 228 -6.38 1.08 -44.41
CA ILE A 228 -7.46 2.04 -44.54
C ILE A 228 -7.94 2.02 -46.00
N LEU A 229 -8.90 1.16 -46.28
CA LEU A 229 -9.45 0.93 -47.61
C LEU A 229 -10.09 2.20 -48.16
N SER A 230 -10.72 3.03 -47.28
CA SER A 230 -11.35 4.28 -47.70
C SER A 230 -10.39 5.32 -48.26
N GLU A 231 -9.09 5.17 -48.03
CA GLU A 231 -8.04 6.05 -48.54
C GLU A 231 -7.45 5.56 -49.88
N GLU A 232 -7.83 4.37 -50.35
CA GLU A 232 -7.39 3.85 -51.65
C GLU A 232 -8.00 4.63 -52.83
N PRO A 233 -7.27 4.87 -53.93
CA PRO A 233 -7.74 5.63 -55.09
C PRO A 233 -9.03 5.11 -55.70
N PHE A 234 -9.22 3.80 -55.72
CA PHE A 234 -10.39 3.18 -56.26
C PHE A 234 -11.64 3.42 -55.38
N PHE A 235 -11.46 3.40 -54.02
CA PHE A 235 -12.52 3.66 -53.08
C PHE A 235 -12.92 5.13 -53.06
N ARG A 236 -11.95 6.06 -53.07
CA ARG A 236 -12.15 7.50 -53.14
C ARG A 236 -12.92 7.96 -54.35
N ARG A 237 -12.81 7.21 -55.48
CA ARG A 237 -13.53 7.48 -56.76
C ARG A 237 -14.89 6.77 -56.82
N SER A 238 -15.24 5.90 -55.89
CA SER A 238 -16.47 5.15 -55.87
C SER A 238 -17.61 5.95 -55.21
N GLU A 239 -18.84 5.67 -55.60
CA GLU A 239 -20.04 6.20 -54.97
C GLU A 239 -20.12 5.81 -53.46
N LEU A 240 -19.43 4.74 -53.07
CA LEU A 240 -19.37 4.29 -51.67
C LEU A 240 -18.79 5.34 -50.74
N LYS A 241 -17.87 6.19 -51.20
CA LYS A 241 -17.29 7.28 -50.41
C LYS A 241 -18.34 8.25 -49.89
N ARG A 242 -19.49 8.37 -50.59
CA ARG A 242 -20.60 9.23 -50.18
C ARG A 242 -21.33 8.74 -48.93
N PHE A 243 -21.27 7.42 -48.68
CA PHE A 243 -21.97 6.78 -47.57
C PHE A 243 -21.03 6.32 -46.45
N VAL A 244 -19.78 6.06 -46.77
CA VAL A 244 -18.79 5.50 -45.84
C VAL A 244 -17.53 6.40 -45.82
N ASP A 245 -17.36 7.14 -44.74
CA ASP A 245 -16.23 8.05 -44.58
C ASP A 245 -14.94 7.30 -44.28
N LEU A 246 -15.02 6.26 -43.41
CA LEU A 246 -13.86 5.48 -42.99
C LEU A 246 -14.18 3.98 -43.08
N PHE A 247 -13.37 3.27 -43.86
CA PHE A 247 -13.38 1.81 -43.93
C PHE A 247 -11.96 1.28 -43.68
N LYS A 248 -11.75 0.68 -42.50
CA LYS A 248 -10.43 0.23 -42.02
C LYS A 248 -10.48 -1.22 -41.57
N PHE A 249 -9.54 -2.03 -42.05
CA PHE A 249 -9.23 -3.33 -41.50
C PHE A 249 -8.05 -3.24 -40.56
N ARG A 250 -8.11 -3.97 -39.45
CA ARG A 250 -7.03 -4.10 -38.50
C ARG A 250 -6.91 -5.55 -38.05
N TYR A 251 -5.68 -6.03 -38.00
CA TYR A 251 -5.34 -7.30 -37.37
C TYR A 251 -4.22 -7.07 -36.37
N SER A 252 -4.35 -7.63 -35.18
CA SER A 252 -3.32 -7.54 -34.14
C SER A 252 -3.09 -8.88 -33.46
N TRP A 253 -1.84 -9.09 -33.09
CA TRP A 253 -1.37 -10.26 -32.37
C TRP A 253 -0.42 -9.80 -31.28
N GLY A 254 -0.50 -10.42 -30.07
CA GLY A 254 0.37 -10.08 -28.96
C GLY A 254 0.45 -11.14 -27.89
N LYS A 255 1.52 -11.07 -27.11
CA LYS A 255 1.68 -11.80 -25.85
C LYS A 255 1.55 -10.83 -24.71
N VAL A 256 0.76 -11.20 -23.71
CA VAL A 256 0.55 -10.44 -22.46
C VAL A 256 0.98 -11.32 -21.29
N GLY A 257 1.61 -10.74 -20.29
CA GLY A 257 1.99 -11.43 -19.08
C GLY A 257 1.49 -10.69 -17.83
N SER A 258 1.12 -11.43 -16.81
CA SER A 258 0.71 -10.88 -15.53
C SER A 258 1.44 -11.57 -14.37
N ASP A 259 1.81 -10.78 -13.37
CA ASP A 259 2.31 -11.23 -12.07
C ASP A 259 1.28 -10.98 -10.95
N SER A 260 0.03 -10.68 -11.33
CA SER A 260 -1.06 -10.47 -10.39
C SER A 260 -1.40 -11.75 -9.64
N GLY A 261 -1.76 -11.64 -8.37
CA GLY A 261 -2.11 -12.79 -7.52
C GLY A 261 -0.94 -13.67 -7.08
N ILE A 262 0.29 -13.36 -7.50
CA ILE A 262 1.50 -14.09 -7.09
C ILE A 262 2.06 -13.45 -5.82
N ASN A 263 2.31 -14.30 -4.81
CA ASN A 263 2.94 -13.87 -3.56
C ASN A 263 4.39 -13.45 -3.78
N ARG A 264 4.84 -12.50 -2.97
CA ARG A 264 6.25 -12.10 -2.93
C ARG A 264 7.12 -13.28 -2.47
N TRP A 265 8.31 -13.42 -3.04
CA TRP A 265 9.27 -14.51 -2.74
C TRP A 265 8.74 -15.93 -2.99
N LEU A 266 7.89 -16.08 -3.99
CA LEU A 266 7.37 -17.38 -4.43
C LEU A 266 8.47 -18.45 -4.65
N TYR A 267 9.67 -18.02 -4.99
CA TYR A 267 10.82 -18.87 -5.26
C TYR A 267 11.56 -19.35 -3.99
N MET A 268 11.22 -18.80 -2.80
CA MET A 268 11.87 -19.14 -1.54
C MET A 268 10.97 -20.01 -0.68
N THR A 269 11.52 -21.08 -0.11
CA THR A 269 10.83 -21.86 0.92
C THR A 269 10.70 -21.03 2.19
N GLN A 270 9.49 -20.92 2.70
CA GLN A 270 9.15 -20.16 3.89
C GLN A 270 8.94 -21.09 5.08
N TRP A 271 9.45 -20.67 6.22
CA TRP A 271 9.37 -21.38 7.46
C TRP A 271 8.68 -20.52 8.50
N SER A 272 7.86 -21.13 9.33
CA SER A 272 7.26 -20.49 10.48
C SER A 272 7.62 -21.22 11.76
N LYS A 273 7.70 -20.48 12.85
CA LYS A 273 7.87 -21.05 14.18
C LYS A 273 6.59 -21.82 14.54
N ALA A 274 6.73 -23.05 15.00
CA ALA A 274 5.61 -23.82 15.48
C ALA A 274 5.02 -23.18 16.75
N THR A 275 3.71 -23.18 16.88
CA THR A 275 3.01 -22.69 18.08
C THR A 275 3.07 -23.70 19.22
N SER A 276 3.35 -24.98 18.91
CA SER A 276 3.56 -26.04 19.89
C SER A 276 5.04 -26.26 20.14
N THR A 277 5.41 -26.41 21.39
CA THR A 277 6.76 -26.75 21.83
C THR A 277 6.95 -28.24 21.88
N ALA A 278 8.07 -28.73 21.34
CA ALA A 278 8.47 -30.13 21.52
C ALA A 278 9.30 -30.29 22.80
N TRP A 279 8.96 -31.28 23.62
CA TRP A 279 9.69 -31.61 24.83
C TRP A 279 10.67 -32.75 24.51
N LEU A 280 11.94 -32.48 24.54
CA LEU A 280 12.97 -33.47 24.38
C LEU A 280 13.42 -33.99 25.75
N GLY A 281 13.15 -35.24 26.08
CA GLY A 281 13.58 -35.92 27.33
C GLY A 281 12.45 -36.16 28.36
N SER A 282 12.77 -36.46 29.65
CA SER A 282 11.80 -36.82 30.71
C SER A 282 10.94 -35.64 31.23
N PRO A 283 9.63 -35.80 31.62
CA PRO A 283 8.71 -34.73 32.01
C PRO A 283 9.02 -34.12 33.39
N SER A 284 9.94 -33.20 33.49
CA SER A 284 10.17 -32.40 34.71
C SER A 284 10.04 -30.91 34.45
N ALA A 285 9.57 -30.14 35.46
CA ALA A 285 9.14 -28.76 35.35
C ALA A 285 10.18 -27.69 34.94
N SER A 286 11.43 -28.06 34.73
CA SER A 286 12.53 -27.14 34.47
C SER A 286 13.20 -27.33 33.10
N ARG A 287 12.43 -27.69 32.07
CA ARG A 287 12.99 -27.99 30.76
C ARG A 287 12.95 -26.80 29.81
N PRO A 288 14.02 -26.61 29.01
CA PRO A 288 13.94 -25.71 27.90
C PRO A 288 12.91 -26.19 26.87
N GLU A 289 11.98 -25.32 26.56
CA GLU A 289 11.05 -25.51 25.47
C GLU A 289 11.77 -25.28 24.13
N TYR A 290 11.77 -26.30 23.27
CA TYR A 290 12.27 -26.15 21.91
C TYR A 290 11.12 -25.83 20.98
N SER A 291 11.15 -24.62 20.43
CA SER A 291 10.22 -24.25 19.37
C SER A 291 10.66 -24.90 18.07
N GLY A 292 9.84 -25.77 17.52
CA GLY A 292 10.05 -26.31 16.19
C GLY A 292 9.81 -25.28 15.09
N PHE A 293 10.35 -25.54 13.92
CA PHE A 293 10.02 -24.81 12.70
C PHE A 293 9.35 -25.78 11.72
N HIS A 294 8.35 -25.30 11.01
CA HIS A 294 7.71 -26.07 9.95
C HIS A 294 7.67 -25.25 8.65
N ILE A 295 7.68 -25.95 7.54
CA ILE A 295 7.56 -25.33 6.23
C ILE A 295 6.12 -24.88 6.05
N THR A 296 5.91 -23.58 5.83
CA THR A 296 4.60 -23.00 5.50
C THR A 296 4.37 -22.91 4.00
N TYR A 297 5.45 -22.84 3.25
CA TYR A 297 5.41 -22.74 1.80
C TYR A 297 6.68 -23.33 1.19
N ILE A 298 6.54 -24.20 0.20
CA ILE A 298 7.67 -24.75 -0.57
C ILE A 298 7.92 -23.81 -1.76
N GLY A 299 9.11 -23.21 -1.81
CA GLY A 299 9.49 -22.31 -2.87
C GLY A 299 9.60 -22.99 -4.24
N ASN A 300 9.21 -22.29 -5.29
CA ASN A 300 9.40 -22.74 -6.67
C ASN A 300 10.38 -21.78 -7.39
N PRO A 301 11.68 -22.14 -7.49
CA PRO A 301 12.68 -21.30 -8.15
C PRO A 301 12.48 -21.18 -9.67
N ASP A 302 11.73 -22.11 -10.28
CA ASP A 302 11.47 -22.11 -11.73
C ASP A 302 10.22 -21.33 -12.12
N ALA A 303 9.52 -20.76 -11.15
CA ALA A 303 8.35 -19.92 -11.41
C ALA A 303 8.69 -18.73 -12.31
N LYS A 304 7.90 -18.53 -13.36
CA LYS A 304 8.03 -17.47 -14.36
C LYS A 304 6.71 -16.73 -14.54
N CYS A 305 6.79 -15.52 -15.08
CA CYS A 305 5.60 -14.83 -15.57
C CYS A 305 4.96 -15.65 -16.71
N HIS A 306 3.68 -16.03 -16.55
CA HIS A 306 2.96 -16.79 -17.57
C HIS A 306 2.49 -15.84 -18.69
N PRO A 307 2.92 -16.06 -19.94
CA PRO A 307 2.40 -15.32 -21.08
C PRO A 307 1.05 -15.89 -21.54
N TYR A 308 0.12 -15.00 -21.86
CA TYR A 308 -1.12 -15.30 -22.56
C TYR A 308 -1.02 -14.80 -23.99
N LEU A 309 -1.58 -15.54 -24.94
CA LEU A 309 -1.68 -15.14 -26.33
C LEU A 309 -3.03 -14.44 -26.55
N GLU A 310 -2.99 -13.26 -27.14
CA GLU A 310 -4.19 -12.51 -27.54
C GLU A 310 -4.12 -12.22 -29.04
N ILE A 311 -5.21 -12.51 -29.75
CA ILE A 311 -5.38 -12.29 -31.20
C ILE A 311 -6.67 -11.53 -31.39
N ASN A 312 -6.63 -10.36 -32.03
CA ASN A 312 -7.78 -9.49 -32.33
C ASN A 312 -7.72 -8.98 -33.79
#